data_1ad275cf08ccc434d7268e78e36eb174
#
_entry.id   1ad275cf08ccc434d7268e78e36eb174
#
_cell.length_a   1.000
_cell.length_b   1.000
_cell.length_c   1.000
_cell.angle_alpha   90.00
_cell.angle_beta   90.00
_cell.angle_gamma   90.00
#
_symmetry.space_group_name_H-M   'P 1'
#
loop_
_entity.id
_entity.type
_entity.pdbx_description
1 polymer ?
#
loop_
_entity_poly.entity_id
_entity_poly.type
_entity_poly.pdbx_seq_one_letter_code
_entity_poly.pdbx_strand_id
1 'polypeptide(L)'
;GEGFFAAVARKVSDGGSRVRVPKSRRTIFAPAGRRECAELARWVAEPGRMRFAAVADVYYAYYESQYEAVKMLAESLRVIASGVAMGQIFKERLKPDHALAMFCGLDRGAVPVAELSEEEALRFLRKQEAEAAAFAEGMNLVTHGGAALGFAKRIQNRVNNMYPNSLRIFNL
;
A
#
# COMPACT_ATOMS: atom_id res chain seq x y z
N GLY A 1 10.07 -1.84 -27.65
CA GLY A 1 9.83 -1.40 -26.28
C GLY A 1 8.56 -0.54 -26.24
N GLU A 2 7.78 -0.68 -25.20
CA GLU A 2 6.61 0.18 -25.00
C GLU A 2 7.07 1.59 -24.66
N GLY A 3 6.58 2.60 -25.41
CA GLY A 3 6.90 3.99 -25.18
C GLY A 3 6.18 4.50 -23.91
N PHE A 4 6.90 5.28 -23.12
CA PHE A 4 6.32 6.00 -22.00
C PHE A 4 6.25 7.49 -22.35
N PHE A 5 5.09 8.12 -22.12
CA PHE A 5 4.90 9.55 -22.27
C PHE A 5 4.40 10.17 -20.98
N ALA A 6 5.01 11.25 -20.53
CA ALA A 6 4.55 12.03 -19.39
C ALA A 6 4.45 13.52 -19.78
N ALA A 7 3.37 14.15 -19.36
CA ALA A 7 3.19 15.59 -19.50
C ALA A 7 2.74 16.19 -18.18
N VAL A 8 3.30 17.35 -17.82
CA VAL A 8 2.91 18.14 -16.67
C VAL A 8 2.40 19.49 -17.14
N ALA A 9 1.20 19.86 -16.72
CA ALA A 9 0.62 21.15 -17.05
C ALA A 9 0.27 21.89 -15.76
N ARG A 10 0.56 23.21 -15.74
CA ARG A 10 0.15 24.12 -14.67
C ARG A 10 -0.82 25.14 -15.24
N LYS A 11 -2.00 25.24 -14.63
CA LYS A 11 -2.93 26.34 -14.94
C LYS A 11 -2.32 27.67 -14.44
N VAL A 12 -2.11 28.62 -15.33
CA VAL A 12 -1.44 29.92 -15.03
C VAL A 12 -2.44 31.04 -14.75
N SER A 13 -3.71 30.89 -15.12
CA SER A 13 -4.75 31.90 -14.85
C SER A 13 -6.06 31.25 -14.47
N ASP A 14 -6.73 31.80 -13.47
CA ASP A 14 -8.13 31.48 -13.19
C ASP A 14 -9.02 32.31 -14.11
N GLY A 15 -9.53 31.70 -15.16
CA GLY A 15 -10.45 32.31 -16.10
C GLY A 15 -11.84 32.65 -15.53
N GLY A 16 -11.93 32.93 -14.23
CA GLY A 16 -13.16 33.40 -13.57
C GLY A 16 -14.35 32.41 -13.55
N SER A 17 -14.27 31.32 -14.25
CA SER A 17 -15.31 30.28 -14.26
C SER A 17 -15.19 29.37 -13.05
N ARG A 18 -16.08 29.50 -12.09
CA ARG A 18 -16.31 28.48 -11.08
C ARG A 18 -16.85 27.23 -11.78
N VAL A 19 -15.96 26.27 -12.01
CA VAL A 19 -16.40 24.95 -12.48
C VAL A 19 -17.30 24.35 -11.41
N ARG A 20 -18.57 24.19 -11.73
CA ARG A 20 -19.51 23.47 -10.87
C ARG A 20 -19.15 21.99 -10.97
N VAL A 21 -18.50 21.45 -9.95
CA VAL A 21 -18.27 20.00 -9.86
C VAL A 21 -19.63 19.34 -9.71
N PRO A 22 -20.03 18.43 -10.60
CA PRO A 22 -21.28 17.69 -10.45
C PRO A 22 -21.28 16.95 -9.12
N LYS A 23 -22.36 17.02 -8.35
CA LYS A 23 -22.52 16.19 -7.16
C LYS A 23 -22.60 14.73 -7.64
N SER A 24 -21.56 13.95 -7.38
CA SER A 24 -21.59 12.52 -7.64
C SER A 24 -22.67 11.85 -6.79
N ARG A 25 -23.43 10.94 -7.42
CA ARG A 25 -24.35 10.05 -6.71
C ARG A 25 -23.66 8.78 -6.19
N ARG A 26 -22.39 8.59 -6.48
CA ARG A 26 -21.59 7.43 -6.07
C ARG A 26 -20.52 7.87 -5.08
N THR A 27 -20.63 7.46 -3.85
CA THR A 27 -19.53 7.50 -2.89
C THR A 27 -18.66 6.28 -3.14
N ILE A 28 -17.53 6.47 -3.84
CA ILE A 28 -16.56 5.39 -4.10
C ILE A 28 -15.69 5.18 -2.86
N PHE A 29 -15.41 6.26 -2.12
CA PHE A 29 -14.62 6.24 -0.90
C PHE A 29 -15.54 6.13 0.33
N ALA A 30 -15.40 5.02 1.06
CA ALA A 30 -15.96 4.91 2.41
C ALA A 30 -14.88 5.30 3.43
N PRO A 31 -15.02 6.41 4.18
CA PRO A 31 -14.07 6.75 5.24
C PRO A 31 -13.92 5.58 6.19
N ALA A 32 -12.68 5.26 6.58
CA ALA A 32 -12.42 4.21 7.56
C ALA A 32 -13.03 4.59 8.92
N GLY A 33 -13.66 3.63 9.59
CA GLY A 33 -14.20 3.81 10.92
C GLY A 33 -13.09 3.98 11.99
N ARG A 34 -13.48 4.31 13.21
CA ARG A 34 -12.52 4.61 14.28
C ARG A 34 -11.58 3.43 14.59
N ARG A 35 -12.10 2.20 14.58
CA ARG A 35 -11.30 0.99 14.85
C ARG A 35 -10.33 0.70 13.71
N GLU A 36 -10.81 0.78 12.48
CA GLU A 36 -10.00 0.60 11.28
C GLU A 36 -8.89 1.65 11.21
N CYS A 37 -9.22 2.93 11.49
CA CYS A 37 -8.22 4.00 11.54
C CYS A 37 -7.12 3.71 12.57
N ALA A 38 -7.47 3.18 13.75
CA ALA A 38 -6.50 2.83 14.78
C ALA A 38 -5.57 1.70 14.34
N GLU A 39 -6.10 0.68 13.67
CA GLU A 39 -5.27 -0.41 13.10
C GLU A 39 -4.37 0.10 11.96
N LEU A 40 -4.91 0.87 11.02
CA LEU A 40 -4.17 1.39 9.86
C LEU A 40 -3.08 2.38 10.28
N ALA A 41 -3.35 3.23 11.27
CA ALA A 41 -2.41 4.22 11.79
C ALA A 41 -1.12 3.60 12.35
N ARG A 42 -1.17 2.36 12.83
CA ARG A 42 0.00 1.63 13.35
C ARG A 42 1.04 1.29 12.26
N TRP A 43 0.63 1.35 11.00
CA TRP A 43 1.46 0.96 9.86
C TRP A 43 2.14 2.13 9.17
N VAL A 44 1.89 3.35 9.59
CA VAL A 44 2.44 4.55 8.95
C VAL A 44 3.19 5.41 9.95
N ALA A 45 4.33 5.94 9.55
CA ALA A 45 5.21 6.72 10.43
C ALA A 45 4.58 8.04 10.89
N GLU A 46 3.76 8.67 10.05
CA GLU A 46 3.10 9.95 10.34
C GLU A 46 1.57 9.85 10.19
N PRO A 47 0.87 9.13 11.09
CA PRO A 47 -0.56 8.89 10.93
C PRO A 47 -1.41 10.16 10.97
N GLY A 48 -0.94 11.22 11.64
CA GLY A 48 -1.63 12.51 11.70
C GLY A 48 -1.67 13.27 10.36
N ARG A 49 -0.86 12.86 9.38
CA ARG A 49 -0.85 13.43 8.02
C ARG A 49 -1.63 12.59 7.01
N MET A 50 -2.23 11.50 7.46
CA MET A 50 -2.90 10.53 6.59
C MET A 50 -4.39 10.50 6.83
N ARG A 51 -5.13 10.25 5.75
CA ARG A 51 -6.55 9.87 5.75
C ARG A 51 -6.67 8.45 5.23
N PHE A 52 -7.56 7.69 5.85
CA PHE A 52 -7.82 6.31 5.45
C PHE A 52 -9.25 6.18 4.93
N ALA A 53 -9.38 5.50 3.80
CA ALA A 53 -10.68 5.20 3.22
C ALA A 53 -10.66 3.81 2.58
N ALA A 54 -11.81 3.16 2.56
CA ALA A 54 -12.01 1.91 1.85
C ALA A 54 -12.56 2.17 0.45
N VAL A 55 -12.03 1.43 -0.52
CA VAL A 55 -12.60 1.28 -1.86
C VAL A 55 -12.86 -0.22 -2.04
N ALA A 56 -14.12 -0.61 -2.12
CA ALA A 56 -14.53 -1.99 -1.94
C ALA A 56 -13.97 -2.56 -0.61
N ASP A 57 -13.23 -3.67 -0.66
CA ASP A 57 -12.70 -4.36 0.53
C ASP A 57 -11.25 -3.98 0.87
N VAL A 58 -10.67 -3.02 0.12
CA VAL A 58 -9.28 -2.60 0.31
C VAL A 58 -9.24 -1.23 0.95
N TYR A 59 -8.45 -1.08 2.01
CA TYR A 59 -8.17 0.20 2.64
C TYR A 59 -6.99 0.87 1.96
N TYR A 60 -7.09 2.19 1.80
CA TYR A 60 -6.07 3.03 1.20
C TYR A 60 -5.68 4.16 2.14
N ALA A 61 -4.41 4.52 2.13
CA ALA A 61 -3.89 5.71 2.79
C ALA A 61 -3.68 6.83 1.77
N TYR A 62 -4.10 8.03 2.15
CA TYR A 62 -3.96 9.26 1.38
C TYR A 62 -3.32 10.33 2.26
N TYR A 63 -2.48 11.18 1.69
CA TYR A 63 -2.08 12.38 2.40
C TYR A 63 -3.29 13.29 2.62
N GLU A 64 -3.42 13.83 3.83
CA GLU A 64 -4.50 14.74 4.22
C GLU A 64 -4.69 15.87 3.20
N SER A 65 -3.60 16.47 2.73
CA SER A 65 -3.61 17.56 1.76
C SER A 65 -4.15 17.19 0.37
N GLN A 66 -4.20 15.91 0.04
CA GLN A 66 -4.62 15.42 -1.29
C GLN A 66 -5.97 14.71 -1.25
N TYR A 67 -6.45 14.33 -0.07
CA TYR A 67 -7.61 13.46 0.09
C TYR A 67 -8.86 13.99 -0.61
N GLU A 68 -9.22 15.26 -0.38
CA GLU A 68 -10.43 15.83 -0.96
C GLU A 68 -10.33 16.00 -2.49
N ALA A 69 -9.14 16.33 -3.01
CA ALA A 69 -8.92 16.40 -4.45
C ALA A 69 -9.04 15.03 -5.11
N VAL A 70 -8.44 14.00 -4.53
CA VAL A 70 -8.51 12.63 -5.05
C VAL A 70 -9.95 12.11 -4.99
N LYS A 71 -10.67 12.37 -3.90
CA LYS A 71 -12.08 12.01 -3.75
C LYS A 71 -12.94 12.67 -4.85
N MET A 72 -12.78 13.97 -5.06
CA MET A 72 -13.49 14.69 -6.12
C MET A 72 -13.20 14.13 -7.51
N LEU A 73 -11.93 13.82 -7.81
CA LEU A 73 -11.53 13.22 -9.07
C LEU A 73 -12.15 11.82 -9.26
N ALA A 74 -12.13 10.99 -8.22
CA ALA A 74 -12.70 9.65 -8.27
C ALA A 74 -14.24 9.64 -8.41
N GLU A 75 -14.91 10.66 -7.90
CA GLU A 75 -16.35 10.85 -8.08
C GLU A 75 -16.71 11.29 -9.50
N SER A 76 -15.78 11.92 -10.22
CA SER A 76 -16.01 12.51 -11.55
C SER A 76 -15.37 11.70 -12.68
N LEU A 77 -14.31 10.96 -12.41
CA LEU A 77 -13.49 10.25 -13.38
C LEU A 77 -13.33 8.77 -12.98
N ARG A 78 -12.95 7.94 -13.94
CA ARG A 78 -12.50 6.58 -13.68
C ARG A 78 -11.03 6.63 -13.21
N VAL A 79 -10.82 6.64 -11.91
CA VAL A 79 -9.49 6.55 -11.32
C VAL A 79 -9.04 5.08 -11.33
N ILE A 80 -7.88 4.80 -11.94
CA ILE A 80 -7.31 3.46 -12.03
C ILE A 80 -6.52 3.12 -10.76
N ALA A 81 -5.75 4.08 -10.25
CA ALA A 81 -4.97 3.93 -9.03
C ALA A 81 -4.84 5.27 -8.30
N SER A 82 -4.94 5.27 -6.99
CA SER A 82 -4.72 6.46 -6.16
C SER A 82 -4.40 6.06 -4.73
N GLY A 83 -3.57 6.88 -4.04
CA GLY A 83 -3.14 6.58 -2.68
C GLY A 83 -2.28 5.32 -2.59
N VAL A 84 -2.10 4.84 -1.38
CA VAL A 84 -1.33 3.62 -1.07
C VAL A 84 -2.30 2.53 -0.62
N ALA A 85 -2.35 1.42 -1.34
CA ALA A 85 -3.12 0.25 -0.91
C ALA A 85 -2.50 -0.29 0.39
N MET A 86 -3.24 -0.17 1.48
CA MET A 86 -2.83 -0.67 2.79
C MET A 86 -3.08 -2.17 2.91
N GLY A 87 -4.16 -2.65 2.33
CA GLY A 87 -4.62 -4.03 2.40
C GLY A 87 -6.06 -4.16 2.89
N GLN A 88 -6.39 -5.35 3.38
CA GLN A 88 -7.72 -5.69 3.90
C GLN A 88 -7.68 -5.90 5.40
N ILE A 89 -8.70 -5.46 6.13
CA ILE A 89 -8.84 -5.75 7.56
C ILE A 89 -9.68 -7.01 7.72
N PHE A 90 -9.10 -8.01 8.37
CA PHE A 90 -9.75 -9.25 8.73
C PHE A 90 -9.61 -9.51 10.23
N LYS A 91 -10.71 -9.71 10.92
CA LYS A 91 -10.73 -9.89 12.39
C LYS A 91 -9.92 -8.81 13.12
N GLU A 92 -10.21 -7.54 12.78
CA GLU A 92 -9.57 -6.35 13.38
C GLU A 92 -8.05 -6.23 13.13
N ARG A 93 -7.48 -7.04 12.24
CA ARG A 93 -6.05 -7.01 11.88
C ARG A 93 -5.87 -6.75 10.40
N LEU A 94 -4.92 -5.89 10.08
CA LEU A 94 -4.56 -5.63 8.70
C LEU A 94 -3.81 -6.86 8.12
N LYS A 95 -4.31 -7.34 6.98
CA LYS A 95 -3.55 -8.16 6.05
C LYS A 95 -2.94 -7.20 5.03
N PRO A 96 -1.65 -6.86 5.16
CA PRO A 96 -1.06 -5.79 4.38
C PRO A 96 -0.97 -6.15 2.90
N ASP A 97 -1.16 -5.13 2.05
CA ASP A 97 -0.88 -5.21 0.63
C ASP A 97 0.62 -4.98 0.36
N HIS A 98 1.11 -5.49 -0.77
CA HIS A 98 2.49 -5.30 -1.19
C HIS A 98 2.86 -3.80 -1.37
N ALA A 99 1.92 -2.99 -1.86
CA ALA A 99 2.13 -1.55 -2.03
C ALA A 99 2.47 -0.85 -0.71
N LEU A 100 1.97 -1.35 0.42
CA LEU A 100 2.32 -0.82 1.74
C LEU A 100 3.80 -1.08 2.08
N ALA A 101 4.36 -2.25 1.71
CA ALA A 101 5.79 -2.51 1.92
C ALA A 101 6.68 -1.57 1.11
N MET A 102 6.21 -1.14 -0.07
CA MET A 102 6.92 -0.22 -0.96
C MET A 102 6.72 1.26 -0.59
N PHE A 103 5.85 1.56 0.36
CA PHE A 103 5.54 2.93 0.75
C PHE A 103 6.64 3.53 1.62
N CYS A 104 7.20 4.67 1.21
CA CYS A 104 8.26 5.37 1.95
C CYS A 104 7.83 5.86 3.34
N GLY A 105 6.52 6.03 3.57
CA GLY A 105 5.93 6.39 4.86
C GLY A 105 5.50 5.19 5.71
N LEU A 106 5.90 3.96 5.38
CA LEU A 106 5.68 2.79 6.22
C LEU A 106 6.42 2.97 7.55
N ASP A 107 5.73 2.71 8.66
CA ASP A 107 6.40 2.52 9.95
C ASP A 107 7.08 1.14 9.99
N ARG A 108 8.40 1.13 9.84
CA ARG A 108 9.18 -0.11 9.88
C ARG A 108 9.18 -0.79 11.24
N GLY A 109 8.77 -0.08 12.29
CA GLY A 109 8.55 -0.64 13.62
C GLY A 109 7.19 -1.33 13.80
N ALA A 110 6.29 -1.22 12.83
CA ALA A 110 4.95 -1.82 12.90
C ALA A 110 4.97 -3.35 13.02
N VAL A 111 5.97 -3.98 12.39
CA VAL A 111 6.19 -5.43 12.41
C VAL A 111 7.69 -5.73 12.46
N PRO A 112 8.11 -6.95 12.92
CA PRO A 112 9.50 -7.39 12.83
C PRO A 112 10.03 -7.28 11.40
N VAL A 113 11.31 -6.94 11.29
CA VAL A 113 12.04 -6.91 10.00
C VAL A 113 12.82 -8.21 9.87
N ALA A 114 12.65 -8.90 8.74
CA ALA A 114 13.46 -10.04 8.31
C ALA A 114 14.41 -9.56 7.22
N GLU A 115 15.66 -9.28 7.60
CA GLU A 115 16.72 -8.92 6.66
C GLU A 115 17.27 -10.20 6.04
N LEU A 116 17.18 -10.34 4.72
CA LEU A 116 17.58 -11.52 3.99
C LEU A 116 18.95 -11.31 3.30
N SER A 117 19.73 -12.37 3.20
CA SER A 117 20.88 -12.42 2.28
C SER A 117 20.42 -12.30 0.82
N GLU A 118 21.34 -12.05 -0.10
CA GLU A 118 21.01 -11.95 -1.53
C GLU A 118 20.35 -13.24 -2.06
N GLU A 119 20.88 -14.39 -1.68
CA GLU A 119 20.34 -15.70 -2.10
C GLU A 119 18.91 -15.91 -1.58
N GLU A 120 18.68 -15.62 -0.30
CA GLU A 120 17.34 -15.73 0.30
C GLU A 120 16.37 -14.72 -0.30
N ALA A 121 16.81 -13.49 -0.59
CA ALA A 121 16.00 -12.46 -1.25
C ALA A 121 15.57 -12.92 -2.65
N LEU A 122 16.48 -13.49 -3.42
CA LEU A 122 16.15 -14.07 -4.73
C LEU A 122 15.15 -15.23 -4.63
N ARG A 123 15.31 -16.12 -3.63
CA ARG A 123 14.31 -17.17 -3.34
C ARG A 123 12.95 -16.56 -2.98
N PHE A 124 12.95 -15.51 -2.14
CA PHE A 124 11.71 -14.80 -1.77
C PHE A 124 11.00 -14.22 -2.99
N LEU A 125 11.72 -13.51 -3.88
CA LEU A 125 11.16 -12.92 -5.10
C LEU A 125 10.70 -13.98 -6.11
N ARG A 126 11.30 -15.18 -6.08
CA ARG A 126 10.87 -16.35 -6.87
C ARG A 126 9.74 -17.15 -6.21
N LYS A 127 9.27 -16.72 -5.03
CA LYS A 127 8.26 -17.44 -4.22
C LYS A 127 8.66 -18.90 -3.94
N GLN A 128 9.93 -19.12 -3.72
CA GLN A 128 10.46 -20.39 -3.24
C GLN A 128 10.33 -20.47 -1.71
N GLU A 129 10.51 -21.65 -1.16
CA GLU A 129 10.48 -21.85 0.29
C GLU A 129 11.56 -21.02 0.98
N ALA A 130 11.18 -20.41 2.11
CA ALA A 130 12.06 -19.63 2.97
C ALA A 130 12.23 -20.35 4.31
N GLU A 131 13.44 -20.27 4.86
CA GLU A 131 13.74 -20.84 6.16
C GLU A 131 13.03 -20.06 7.28
N ALA A 132 12.25 -20.78 8.09
CA ALA A 132 11.45 -20.15 9.14
C ALA A 132 12.30 -19.42 10.20
N ALA A 133 13.55 -19.86 10.41
CA ALA A 133 14.46 -19.28 11.39
C ALA A 133 14.78 -17.79 11.14
N ALA A 134 14.75 -17.35 9.87
CA ALA A 134 15.01 -15.95 9.50
C ALA A 134 13.84 -15.00 9.83
N PHE A 135 12.69 -15.53 10.25
CA PHE A 135 11.46 -14.75 10.47
C PHE A 135 11.00 -14.85 11.92
N ALA A 136 10.53 -13.74 12.48
CA ALA A 136 9.78 -13.77 13.73
C ALA A 136 8.39 -14.38 13.52
N GLU A 137 7.76 -14.90 14.59
CA GLU A 137 6.39 -15.40 14.52
C GLU A 137 5.41 -14.27 14.13
N GLY A 138 4.49 -14.54 13.22
CA GLY A 138 3.52 -13.58 12.71
C GLY A 138 3.99 -12.85 11.46
N MET A 139 3.55 -11.59 11.29
CA MET A 139 3.85 -10.76 10.12
C MET A 139 5.27 -10.20 10.21
N ASN A 140 5.99 -10.20 9.08
CA ASN A 140 7.34 -9.65 8.96
C ASN A 140 7.41 -8.76 7.71
N LEU A 141 8.13 -7.64 7.82
CA LEU A 141 8.62 -6.88 6.68
C LEU A 141 9.91 -7.55 6.19
N VAL A 142 9.93 -7.97 4.96
CA VAL A 142 11.08 -8.62 4.32
C VAL A 142 11.94 -7.56 3.66
N THR A 143 13.24 -7.56 3.97
CA THR A 143 14.20 -6.57 3.44
C THR A 143 15.46 -7.27 2.94
N HIS A 144 16.20 -6.60 2.05
CA HIS A 144 17.55 -6.93 1.64
C HIS A 144 18.35 -5.65 1.42
N GLY A 145 19.51 -5.53 2.05
CA GLY A 145 20.30 -4.29 2.05
C GLY A 145 19.52 -3.08 2.57
N GLY A 146 18.57 -3.31 3.49
CA GLY A 146 17.67 -2.28 4.01
C GLY A 146 16.52 -1.89 3.06
N ALA A 147 16.50 -2.37 1.81
CA ALA A 147 15.38 -2.15 0.88
C ALA A 147 14.24 -3.13 1.17
N ALA A 148 13.00 -2.64 1.23
CA ALA A 148 11.85 -3.49 1.42
C ALA A 148 11.56 -4.31 0.16
N LEU A 149 11.28 -5.59 0.33
CA LEU A 149 10.90 -6.51 -0.74
C LEU A 149 9.42 -6.90 -0.68
N GLY A 150 8.80 -6.82 0.50
CA GLY A 150 7.41 -7.21 0.70
C GLY A 150 7.14 -7.68 2.11
N PHE A 151 6.05 -8.42 2.28
CA PHE A 151 5.69 -9.04 3.55
C PHE A 151 5.75 -10.56 3.48
N ALA A 152 6.04 -11.17 4.63
CA ALA A 152 5.90 -12.60 4.85
C ALA A 152 5.21 -12.85 6.20
N LYS A 153 4.49 -13.96 6.34
CA LYS A 153 3.88 -14.36 7.59
C LYS A 153 4.41 -15.73 8.01
N ARG A 154 5.11 -15.77 9.14
CA ARG A 154 5.50 -17.03 9.77
C ARG A 154 4.36 -17.57 10.62
N ILE A 155 4.11 -18.85 10.53
CA ILE A 155 3.19 -19.61 11.36
C ILE A 155 3.91 -20.90 11.73
N GLN A 156 4.40 -20.98 12.94
CA GLN A 156 5.25 -22.09 13.43
C GLN A 156 6.48 -22.28 12.51
N ASN A 157 6.59 -23.42 11.85
CA ASN A 157 7.71 -23.76 10.97
C ASN A 157 7.47 -23.39 9.49
N ARG A 158 6.34 -22.72 9.18
CA ARG A 158 5.99 -22.37 7.80
C ARG A 158 6.04 -20.86 7.61
N VAL A 159 6.67 -20.43 6.52
CA VAL A 159 6.68 -19.05 6.06
C VAL A 159 5.75 -18.90 4.86
N ASN A 160 4.77 -18.03 5.01
CA ASN A 160 3.83 -17.67 3.95
C ASN A 160 4.39 -16.44 3.23
N ASN A 161 4.97 -16.64 2.07
CA ASN A 161 5.50 -15.57 1.23
C ASN A 161 4.35 -14.81 0.58
N MET A 162 4.17 -13.54 0.96
CA MET A 162 3.08 -12.66 0.50
C MET A 162 3.45 -11.83 -0.74
N TYR A 163 4.64 -12.06 -1.31
CA TYR A 163 5.04 -11.39 -2.55
C TYR A 163 4.03 -11.66 -3.68
N PRO A 164 3.61 -10.65 -4.48
CA PRO A 164 2.60 -10.85 -5.50
C PRO A 164 3.05 -11.84 -6.59
N ASN A 165 2.15 -12.72 -7.00
CA ASN A 165 2.44 -13.67 -8.09
C ASN A 165 2.74 -12.96 -9.42
N SER A 166 2.09 -11.82 -9.65
CA SER A 166 2.28 -11.01 -10.87
C SER A 166 3.66 -10.37 -10.96
N LEU A 167 4.38 -10.24 -9.83
CA LEU A 167 5.73 -9.68 -9.76
C LEU A 167 6.81 -10.75 -9.60
N ARG A 168 6.42 -12.01 -9.56
CA ARG A 168 7.36 -13.13 -9.40
C ARG A 168 8.42 -13.15 -10.49
N ILE A 169 9.68 -13.30 -10.08
CA ILE A 169 10.80 -13.47 -11.00
C ILE A 169 10.91 -14.95 -11.40
N PHE A 170 10.92 -15.22 -12.69
CA PHE A 170 11.01 -16.59 -13.22
C PHE A 170 12.42 -16.97 -13.63
N ASN A 171 13.18 -16.04 -14.23
CA ASN A 171 14.54 -16.24 -14.71
C ASN A 171 15.42 -15.05 -14.32
N LEU A 172 16.66 -15.35 -13.97
CA LEU A 172 17.76 -14.42 -13.93
C LEU A 172 18.77 -14.89 -14.97
#